data_774a7ca233119e4447449c7cfb47ff59
#
_entry.id   774a7ca233119e4447449c7cfb47ff59
#
_cell.length_a   1.000
_cell.length_b   1.000
_cell.length_c   1.000
_cell.angle_alpha   90.00
_cell.angle_beta   90.00
_cell.angle_gamma   90.00
#
_symmetry.space_group_name_H-M   'P 1'
#
loop_
_entity.id
_entity.type
_entity.pdbx_description
1 polymer ?
#
loop_
_entity_poly.entity_id
_entity_poly.type
_entity_poly.pdbx_seq_one_letter_code
_entity_poly.pdbx_strand_id
1 'polypeptide(L)'
;MTTKTLWRVSNGRILPVTRRSFGKGLAGIAALGALGIRSGEAQTRKRGGTIRVAYVGSPVKLDPHVATGSEEWSMLRAVYDNLVWTDETLSPKPELAESWESTPDAKVWTFKLRKGVKFHHGRELDADDVVFTFNRIFNPATASPARSVFSMVEKVEKVDPLVVRFSLKSPFAEFAQLVGGSFQAKIAPRDVADLNKTPTGTGPFKLTEFVPGDHVTLVRNDAYWRSGEPYLDQIRIVYLPEEAAHVAGLMTGDLDMSWWPSAEVIPIYQANRDITVSIAQSYGYQPIIMRVDQPPFNKPEVRRAFRLICNRDSLRKIAVGNLDVPVSNDHPIPPFSPMYMEQKPLAQDIETAKKLLSDAGYKDGMDIEMMAWTGRAGLVQAALGFQDMAKRANVRISVNTVPADIFLSKYWLKHNFFVTNWNGRTTLYEMLALAYQSDAQWNESQWKSKAIDDLIEGVRREQEPAKRKAVFAEIQKMFIEDSPAIIAYHRPSVMAYRKHLKDFVPHPSGWLDFRTTWLG
;
A
#
# COMPACT_ATOMS: atom_id res chain seq x y z
N MET A 1 13.74 -14.39 30.81
CA MET A 1 14.16 -12.98 31.04
C MET A 1 14.49 -12.37 29.68
N THR A 2 13.53 -11.73 29.07
CA THR A 2 13.65 -11.13 27.72
C THR A 2 14.26 -9.74 27.84
N THR A 3 15.47 -9.58 27.33
CA THR A 3 16.17 -8.31 27.24
C THR A 3 15.51 -7.42 26.18
N LYS A 4 14.80 -6.39 26.59
CA LYS A 4 14.34 -5.34 25.68
C LYS A 4 15.53 -4.53 25.20
N THR A 5 15.83 -4.60 23.92
CA THR A 5 16.84 -3.77 23.25
C THR A 5 16.19 -2.42 22.95
N LEU A 6 16.73 -1.35 23.49
CA LEU A 6 16.31 0.03 23.16
C LEU A 6 17.12 0.52 21.97
N TRP A 7 16.47 1.17 21.02
CA TRP A 7 17.06 1.71 19.81
C TRP A 7 17.05 3.24 19.85
N ARG A 8 18.13 3.87 19.40
CA ARG A 8 18.24 5.32 19.28
C ARG A 8 18.61 5.67 17.84
N VAL A 9 17.90 6.64 17.26
CA VAL A 9 18.21 7.19 15.93
C VAL A 9 19.15 8.40 16.12
N SER A 10 20.31 8.36 15.47
CA SER A 10 21.23 9.48 15.40
C SER A 10 21.82 9.54 13.99
N ASN A 11 21.71 10.71 13.34
CA ASN A 11 22.20 10.97 11.98
C ASN A 11 21.73 9.95 10.92
N GLY A 12 20.44 9.57 10.97
CA GLY A 12 19.84 8.66 9.99
C GLY A 12 20.26 7.19 10.11
N ARG A 13 20.97 6.79 11.19
CA ARG A 13 21.33 5.40 11.47
C ARG A 13 20.73 4.91 12.78
N ILE A 14 20.24 3.68 12.77
CA ILE A 14 19.71 2.98 13.95
C ILE A 14 20.87 2.20 14.58
N LEU A 15 21.21 2.52 15.83
CA LEU A 15 22.29 1.85 16.58
C LEU A 15 21.72 1.20 17.85
N PRO A 16 22.15 -0.03 18.21
CA PRO A 16 21.73 -0.68 19.45
C PRO A 16 22.39 -0.05 20.67
N VAL A 17 21.62 0.23 21.71
CA VAL A 17 22.13 0.73 22.99
C VAL A 17 22.32 -0.43 23.95
N THR A 18 23.58 -0.71 24.34
CA THR A 18 23.88 -1.74 25.33
C THR A 18 23.89 -1.17 26.76
N ARG A 19 23.45 -1.99 27.74
CA ARG A 19 23.31 -1.62 29.16
C ARG A 19 24.61 -1.19 29.86
N ARG A 20 25.78 -1.26 29.23
CA ARG A 20 27.09 -0.93 29.85
C ARG A 20 27.42 0.57 29.91
N SER A 21 26.68 1.43 29.25
CA SER A 21 26.92 2.88 29.22
C SER A 21 26.21 3.69 30.32
N PHE A 22 25.46 3.05 31.22
CA PHE A 22 24.69 3.75 32.27
C PHE A 22 25.36 3.79 33.67
N GLY A 23 26.57 3.30 33.79
CA GLY A 23 27.20 3.04 35.10
C GLY A 23 28.37 3.94 35.52
N LYS A 24 28.69 5.05 34.85
CA LYS A 24 29.75 5.99 35.28
C LYS A 24 29.34 7.43 35.03
N GLY A 25 28.66 8.04 35.99
CA GLY A 25 28.26 9.45 35.87
C GLY A 25 27.50 10.01 37.07
N LEU A 26 27.88 9.63 38.29
CA LEU A 26 27.35 10.22 39.52
C LEU A 26 28.47 10.63 40.44
N ALA A 27 29.34 11.54 39.98
CA ALA A 27 30.19 12.37 40.86
C ALA A 27 30.65 13.58 40.02
N GLY A 28 29.99 14.72 40.17
CA GLY A 28 30.41 15.95 39.49
C GLY A 28 29.27 16.92 39.20
N ILE A 29 28.39 17.18 40.20
CA ILE A 29 27.45 18.27 40.11
C ILE A 29 27.88 19.32 41.15
N ALA A 30 28.79 20.21 40.74
CA ALA A 30 28.94 21.55 41.27
C ALA A 30 29.98 22.30 40.42
N ALA A 31 29.52 23.07 39.45
CA ALA A 31 30.14 24.12 38.67
C ALA A 31 29.96 23.92 37.18
N LEU A 32 28.83 24.40 36.63
CA LEU A 32 28.67 24.87 35.25
C LEU A 32 27.23 25.42 35.09
N GLY A 33 26.94 26.43 35.84
CA GLY A 33 25.86 27.35 35.50
C GLY A 33 26.38 28.33 34.46
N ALA A 34 25.95 28.21 33.23
CA ALA A 34 25.99 29.13 32.10
C ALA A 34 26.45 28.50 30.78
N LEU A 35 25.87 27.37 30.42
CA LEU A 35 25.76 27.04 29.01
C LEU A 35 24.26 26.87 28.73
N GLY A 36 23.69 27.88 28.10
CA GLY A 36 22.28 27.91 27.70
C GLY A 36 21.95 26.67 26.90
N ILE A 37 21.31 25.70 27.55
CA ILE A 37 20.52 24.71 26.86
C ILE A 37 19.47 25.53 26.13
N ARG A 38 19.67 25.83 24.86
CA ARG A 38 18.58 26.23 23.98
C ARG A 38 17.62 25.04 24.03
N SER A 39 16.62 25.15 24.89
CA SER A 39 15.38 24.40 24.73
C SER A 39 14.94 24.70 23.32
N GLY A 40 15.00 23.72 22.42
CA GLY A 40 14.41 23.86 21.12
C GLY A 40 12.96 24.32 21.39
N GLU A 41 12.63 25.55 21.02
CA GLU A 41 11.26 26.03 21.08
C GLU A 41 10.42 25.01 20.35
N ALA A 42 9.52 24.36 21.09
CA ALA A 42 8.49 23.52 20.47
C ALA A 42 7.72 24.45 19.56
N GLN A 43 7.98 24.35 18.26
CA GLN A 43 7.38 25.22 17.26
C GLN A 43 5.86 25.05 17.34
N THR A 44 5.17 26.09 17.77
CA THR A 44 3.71 26.05 17.96
C THR A 44 3.07 25.75 16.62
N ARG A 45 2.32 24.66 16.54
CA ARG A 45 1.60 24.25 15.33
C ARG A 45 0.63 25.36 14.92
N LYS A 46 0.77 25.82 13.67
CA LYS A 46 -0.08 26.86 13.11
C LYS A 46 -1.28 26.26 12.41
N ARG A 47 -2.44 26.86 12.59
CA ARG A 47 -3.64 26.54 11.79
C ARG A 47 -3.68 27.42 10.55
N GLY A 48 -4.19 26.85 9.47
CA GLY A 48 -4.42 27.57 8.23
C GLY A 48 -3.58 27.11 7.06
N GLY A 49 -3.91 27.64 5.91
CA GLY A 49 -3.20 27.44 4.66
C GLY A 49 -3.68 26.26 3.83
N THR A 50 -3.24 26.29 2.58
CA THR A 50 -3.57 25.28 1.56
C THR A 50 -2.31 24.55 1.14
N ILE A 51 -2.37 23.21 1.04
CA ILE A 51 -1.33 22.42 0.37
C ILE A 51 -1.80 21.98 -1.01
N ARG A 52 -0.85 21.93 -1.96
CA ARG A 52 -1.06 21.52 -3.35
C ARG A 52 -0.27 20.26 -3.61
N VAL A 53 -0.99 19.19 -3.91
CA VAL A 53 -0.42 17.84 -4.10
C VAL A 53 -0.61 17.44 -5.55
N ALA A 54 0.48 17.10 -6.25
CA ALA A 54 0.39 16.61 -7.62
C ALA A 54 0.18 15.09 -7.66
N TYR A 55 -0.84 14.68 -8.41
CA TYR A 55 -1.09 13.29 -8.78
C TYR A 55 -0.94 13.13 -10.29
N VAL A 56 -0.52 11.95 -10.73
CA VAL A 56 -0.44 11.65 -12.17
C VAL A 56 -1.81 11.28 -12.74
N GLY A 57 -2.63 10.54 -12.00
CA GLY A 57 -3.95 10.09 -12.43
C GLY A 57 -5.09 10.79 -11.68
N SER A 58 -6.23 10.91 -12.35
CA SER A 58 -7.49 11.38 -11.75
C SER A 58 -8.26 10.21 -11.16
N PRO A 59 -8.89 10.35 -9.97
CA PRO A 59 -9.81 9.33 -9.47
C PRO A 59 -11.01 9.17 -10.40
N VAL A 60 -11.49 7.94 -10.46
CA VAL A 60 -12.67 7.56 -11.26
C VAL A 60 -13.86 7.26 -10.35
N LYS A 61 -13.57 6.77 -9.14
CA LYS A 61 -14.58 6.35 -8.16
C LYS A 61 -14.39 7.08 -6.84
N LEU A 62 -15.47 7.66 -6.33
CA LEU A 62 -15.50 8.35 -5.04
C LEU A 62 -16.13 7.51 -3.92
N ASP A 63 -16.71 6.36 -4.28
CA ASP A 63 -17.23 5.38 -3.33
C ASP A 63 -16.08 4.55 -2.75
N PRO A 64 -15.82 4.62 -1.43
CA PRO A 64 -14.68 3.96 -0.82
C PRO A 64 -14.71 2.43 -0.93
N HIS A 65 -15.91 1.83 -1.00
CA HIS A 65 -16.05 0.38 -0.99
C HIS A 65 -15.72 -0.28 -2.35
N VAL A 66 -15.67 0.51 -3.43
CA VAL A 66 -15.39 0.03 -4.80
C VAL A 66 -14.19 0.73 -5.46
N ALA A 67 -13.54 1.63 -4.74
CA ALA A 67 -12.35 2.33 -5.20
C ALA A 67 -11.20 1.34 -5.46
N THR A 68 -10.49 1.52 -6.59
CA THR A 68 -9.44 0.61 -7.07
C THR A 68 -8.09 1.29 -7.26
N GLY A 69 -8.07 2.61 -7.47
CA GLY A 69 -6.89 3.40 -7.73
C GLY A 69 -6.23 3.96 -6.47
N SER A 70 -4.92 4.12 -6.50
CA SER A 70 -4.14 4.71 -5.41
C SER A 70 -4.52 6.17 -5.15
N GLU A 71 -4.86 6.88 -6.21
CA GLU A 71 -5.30 8.27 -6.20
C GLU A 71 -6.62 8.40 -5.45
N GLU A 72 -7.56 7.47 -5.71
CA GLU A 72 -8.84 7.38 -5.00
C GLU A 72 -8.61 7.13 -3.50
N TRP A 73 -7.79 6.13 -3.16
CA TRP A 73 -7.55 5.75 -1.76
C TRP A 73 -6.91 6.89 -0.95
N SER A 74 -5.94 7.60 -1.53
CA SER A 74 -5.28 8.71 -0.84
C SER A 74 -6.22 9.88 -0.60
N MET A 75 -7.05 10.22 -1.59
CA MET A 75 -8.08 11.26 -1.46
C MET A 75 -9.17 10.83 -0.45
N LEU A 76 -9.71 9.62 -0.60
CA LEU A 76 -10.80 9.13 0.25
C LEU A 76 -10.37 8.93 1.72
N ARG A 77 -9.05 8.78 1.97
CA ARG A 77 -8.54 8.77 3.34
C ARG A 77 -8.71 10.12 4.06
N ALA A 78 -8.68 11.22 3.34
CA ALA A 78 -8.99 12.53 3.92
C ALA A 78 -10.49 12.70 4.21
N VAL A 79 -11.36 11.97 3.51
CA VAL A 79 -12.84 12.08 3.60
C VAL A 79 -13.43 11.09 4.60
N TYR A 80 -12.85 9.91 4.76
CA TYR A 80 -13.39 8.81 5.57
C TYR A 80 -12.38 8.31 6.59
N ASP A 81 -12.87 7.89 7.74
CA ASP A 81 -12.09 7.13 8.73
C ASP A 81 -12.43 5.63 8.69
N ASN A 82 -11.55 4.80 9.24
CA ASN A 82 -11.77 3.38 9.52
C ASN A 82 -12.21 3.18 10.99
N LEU A 83 -12.55 1.96 11.40
CA LEU A 83 -12.71 1.64 12.83
C LEU A 83 -11.39 1.76 13.59
N VAL A 84 -10.31 1.35 12.96
CA VAL A 84 -8.95 1.30 13.51
C VAL A 84 -8.03 2.04 12.55
N TRP A 85 -7.06 2.77 13.06
CA TRP A 85 -5.96 3.35 12.30
C TRP A 85 -4.80 2.37 12.24
N THR A 86 -4.04 2.37 11.15
CA THR A 86 -2.75 1.69 11.08
C THR A 86 -1.66 2.75 10.95
N ASP A 87 -0.74 2.80 11.90
CA ASP A 87 0.35 3.78 11.92
C ASP A 87 1.50 3.42 10.95
N GLU A 88 2.53 4.25 10.91
CA GLU A 88 3.71 4.06 10.05
C GLU A 88 4.54 2.82 10.40
N THR A 89 4.30 2.21 11.56
CA THR A 89 4.88 0.91 11.94
C THR A 89 3.97 -0.27 11.62
N LEU A 90 2.86 -0.02 10.92
CA LEU A 90 1.78 -0.96 10.61
C LEU A 90 1.08 -1.52 11.85
N SER A 91 1.16 -0.81 12.98
CA SER A 91 0.49 -1.19 14.22
C SER A 91 -0.92 -0.61 14.32
N PRO A 92 -1.91 -1.38 14.79
CA PRO A 92 -3.28 -0.89 14.94
C PRO A 92 -3.38 0.11 16.09
N LYS A 93 -4.07 1.23 15.85
CA LYS A 93 -4.34 2.33 16.79
C LYS A 93 -5.83 2.66 16.80
N PRO A 94 -6.37 3.19 17.91
CA PRO A 94 -7.75 3.65 17.96
C PRO A 94 -8.05 4.76 16.94
N GLU A 95 -9.17 4.57 16.19
CA GLU A 95 -9.72 5.58 15.29
C GLU A 95 -11.22 5.80 15.61
N LEU A 96 -12.18 5.39 14.79
CA LEU A 96 -13.61 5.46 15.15
C LEU A 96 -13.96 4.52 16.29
N ALA A 97 -13.27 3.39 16.42
CA ALA A 97 -13.28 2.60 17.64
C ALA A 97 -12.27 3.17 18.64
N GLU A 98 -12.70 3.47 19.85
CA GLU A 98 -11.82 3.89 20.95
C GLU A 98 -11.06 2.71 21.57
N SER A 99 -11.63 1.51 21.47
CA SER A 99 -11.03 0.25 21.94
C SER A 99 -11.68 -0.95 21.23
N TRP A 100 -10.98 -2.07 21.31
CA TRP A 100 -11.49 -3.37 20.85
C TRP A 100 -10.92 -4.49 21.71
N GLU A 101 -11.64 -5.60 21.73
CA GLU A 101 -11.22 -6.82 22.38
C GLU A 101 -11.59 -8.03 21.53
N SER A 102 -10.92 -9.15 21.73
CA SER A 102 -11.26 -10.41 21.11
C SER A 102 -11.42 -11.52 22.14
N THR A 103 -12.19 -12.54 21.80
CA THR A 103 -12.15 -13.81 22.53
C THR A 103 -10.77 -14.44 22.45
N PRO A 104 -10.39 -15.32 23.42
CA PRO A 104 -9.07 -15.98 23.41
C PRO A 104 -8.76 -16.77 22.13
N ASP A 105 -9.79 -17.29 21.46
CA ASP A 105 -9.69 -17.99 20.18
C ASP A 105 -9.70 -17.05 18.97
N ALA A 106 -9.72 -15.74 19.18
CA ALA A 106 -9.76 -14.69 18.15
C ALA A 106 -10.88 -14.85 17.10
N LYS A 107 -12.02 -15.47 17.49
CA LYS A 107 -13.20 -15.64 16.61
C LYS A 107 -14.24 -14.55 16.79
N VAL A 108 -14.31 -13.92 17.93
CA VAL A 108 -15.27 -12.85 18.20
C VAL A 108 -14.50 -11.59 18.55
N TRP A 109 -14.79 -10.52 17.83
CA TRP A 109 -14.17 -9.20 18.01
C TRP A 109 -15.25 -8.17 18.33
N THR A 110 -15.08 -7.45 19.43
CA THR A 110 -15.99 -6.39 19.87
C THR A 110 -15.27 -5.04 19.79
N PHE A 111 -15.86 -4.09 19.07
CA PHE A 111 -15.35 -2.74 18.91
C PHE A 111 -16.27 -1.76 19.61
N LYS A 112 -15.72 -0.92 20.47
CA LYS A 112 -16.43 0.17 21.14
C LYS A 112 -16.21 1.47 20.37
N LEU A 113 -17.27 2.06 19.84
CA LEU A 113 -17.23 3.27 19.04
C LEU A 113 -17.12 4.52 19.89
N ARG A 114 -16.49 5.56 19.35
CA ARG A 114 -16.46 6.89 19.96
C ARG A 114 -17.83 7.52 19.94
N LYS A 115 -18.19 8.17 21.04
CA LYS A 115 -19.41 8.96 21.15
C LYS A 115 -19.22 10.33 20.49
N GLY A 116 -20.29 10.83 19.83
CA GLY A 116 -20.35 12.19 19.29
C GLY A 116 -19.57 12.42 18.02
N VAL A 117 -19.09 11.35 17.36
CA VAL A 117 -18.51 11.45 16.01
C VAL A 117 -19.58 11.77 15.00
N LYS A 118 -19.38 12.80 14.17
CA LYS A 118 -20.34 13.22 13.15
C LYS A 118 -19.82 12.98 11.75
N PHE A 119 -20.69 12.49 10.89
CA PHE A 119 -20.46 12.54 9.45
C PHE A 119 -20.48 13.98 8.94
N HIS A 120 -19.94 14.22 7.76
CA HIS A 120 -19.84 15.55 7.16
C HIS A 120 -21.20 16.28 7.00
N HIS A 121 -22.29 15.55 6.90
CA HIS A 121 -23.66 16.11 6.82
C HIS A 121 -24.31 16.32 8.20
N GLY A 122 -23.59 16.04 9.29
CA GLY A 122 -23.98 16.40 10.66
C GLY A 122 -24.63 15.28 11.50
N ARG A 123 -25.07 14.17 10.88
CA ARG A 123 -25.60 13.01 11.63
C ARG A 123 -24.48 12.32 12.43
N GLU A 124 -24.80 11.88 13.63
CA GLU A 124 -23.85 11.11 14.43
C GLU A 124 -23.69 9.67 13.92
N LEU A 125 -22.46 9.18 14.01
CA LEU A 125 -22.08 7.80 13.76
C LEU A 125 -22.64 6.90 14.85
N ASP A 126 -23.17 5.76 14.46
CA ASP A 126 -23.53 4.67 15.37
C ASP A 126 -23.16 3.29 14.82
N ALA A 127 -23.46 2.25 15.59
CA ALA A 127 -23.16 0.86 15.24
C ALA A 127 -23.87 0.39 13.95
N ASP A 128 -25.03 0.95 13.62
CA ASP A 128 -25.75 0.59 12.39
C ASP A 128 -25.00 1.02 11.13
N ASP A 129 -24.19 2.09 11.18
CA ASP A 129 -23.35 2.51 10.05
C ASP A 129 -22.20 1.53 9.79
N VAL A 130 -21.65 0.97 10.86
CA VAL A 130 -20.61 -0.08 10.73
C VAL A 130 -21.23 -1.35 10.15
N VAL A 131 -22.39 -1.78 10.66
CA VAL A 131 -23.13 -2.94 10.12
C VAL A 131 -23.48 -2.72 8.65
N PHE A 132 -23.98 -1.53 8.28
CA PHE A 132 -24.26 -1.15 6.90
C PHE A 132 -23.01 -1.25 6.02
N THR A 133 -21.89 -0.68 6.47
CA THR A 133 -20.62 -0.68 5.74
C THR A 133 -20.19 -2.09 5.37
N PHE A 134 -20.13 -2.99 6.35
CA PHE A 134 -19.67 -4.35 6.10
C PHE A 134 -20.67 -5.20 5.32
N ASN A 135 -21.98 -5.05 5.58
CA ASN A 135 -23.02 -5.70 4.78
C ASN A 135 -22.94 -5.25 3.31
N ARG A 136 -22.64 -3.97 3.07
CA ARG A 136 -22.42 -3.44 1.73
C ARG A 136 -21.19 -4.05 1.06
N ILE A 137 -20.07 -4.20 1.78
CA ILE A 137 -18.86 -4.88 1.29
C ILE A 137 -19.16 -6.35 0.94
N PHE A 138 -19.99 -7.05 1.72
CA PHE A 138 -20.33 -8.45 1.49
C PHE A 138 -21.34 -8.65 0.35
N ASN A 139 -22.13 -7.62 0.03
CA ASN A 139 -23.13 -7.71 -1.04
C ASN A 139 -22.45 -7.85 -2.40
N PRO A 140 -22.71 -8.95 -3.16
CA PRO A 140 -22.15 -9.12 -4.50
C PRO A 140 -22.46 -7.97 -5.46
N ALA A 141 -23.63 -7.33 -5.32
CA ALA A 141 -24.03 -6.20 -6.16
C ALA A 141 -23.15 -4.95 -5.97
N THR A 142 -22.50 -4.80 -4.82
CA THR A 142 -21.52 -3.72 -4.60
C THR A 142 -20.24 -3.93 -5.39
N ALA A 143 -19.91 -5.20 -5.71
CA ALA A 143 -18.65 -5.57 -6.36
C ALA A 143 -17.41 -5.03 -5.63
N SER A 144 -17.43 -5.06 -4.29
CA SER A 144 -16.28 -4.63 -3.48
C SER A 144 -15.14 -5.64 -3.58
N PRO A 145 -13.91 -5.21 -3.90
CA PRO A 145 -12.75 -6.10 -3.88
C PRO A 145 -12.43 -6.63 -2.47
N ALA A 146 -12.81 -5.90 -1.43
CA ALA A 146 -12.63 -6.33 -0.05
C ALA A 146 -13.52 -7.53 0.36
N ARG A 147 -14.47 -7.93 -0.48
CA ARG A 147 -15.34 -9.07 -0.19
C ARG A 147 -14.55 -10.36 0.06
N SER A 148 -13.53 -10.64 -0.74
CA SER A 148 -12.64 -11.79 -0.52
C SER A 148 -11.81 -11.62 0.75
N VAL A 149 -11.26 -10.42 0.98
CA VAL A 149 -10.45 -10.08 2.17
C VAL A 149 -11.19 -10.36 3.47
N PHE A 150 -12.48 -10.03 3.54
CA PHE A 150 -13.34 -10.23 4.70
C PHE A 150 -14.21 -11.50 4.63
N SER A 151 -13.89 -12.46 3.76
CA SER A 151 -14.65 -13.71 3.58
C SER A 151 -14.79 -14.56 4.85
N MET A 152 -13.85 -14.36 5.82
CA MET A 152 -13.90 -15.02 7.11
C MET A 152 -14.98 -14.46 8.05
N VAL A 153 -15.50 -13.28 7.80
CA VAL A 153 -16.56 -12.72 8.64
C VAL A 153 -17.86 -13.46 8.37
N GLU A 154 -18.43 -14.04 9.42
CA GLU A 154 -19.72 -14.72 9.39
C GLU A 154 -20.86 -13.73 9.61
N LYS A 155 -20.69 -12.84 10.60
CA LYS A 155 -21.70 -11.88 11.00
C LYS A 155 -21.08 -10.59 11.53
N VAL A 156 -21.72 -9.46 11.23
CA VAL A 156 -21.49 -8.17 11.87
C VAL A 156 -22.79 -7.74 12.49
N GLU A 157 -22.80 -7.42 13.77
CA GLU A 157 -24.01 -7.07 14.49
C GLU A 157 -23.81 -5.90 15.46
N LYS A 158 -24.84 -5.11 15.58
CA LYS A 158 -24.96 -4.12 16.63
C LYS A 158 -25.30 -4.80 17.96
N VAL A 159 -24.48 -4.59 18.96
CA VAL A 159 -24.71 -5.06 20.34
C VAL A 159 -25.36 -3.95 21.17
N ASP A 160 -24.92 -2.71 20.93
CA ASP A 160 -25.36 -1.49 21.58
C ASP A 160 -25.23 -0.33 20.57
N PRO A 161 -25.85 0.83 20.75
CA PRO A 161 -25.69 1.96 19.84
C PRO A 161 -24.25 2.32 19.50
N LEU A 162 -23.29 2.06 20.39
CA LEU A 162 -21.85 2.32 20.20
C LEU A 162 -20.99 1.06 20.31
N VAL A 163 -21.56 -0.14 20.16
CA VAL A 163 -20.83 -1.39 20.26
C VAL A 163 -21.18 -2.31 19.08
N VAL A 164 -20.15 -2.70 18.33
CA VAL A 164 -20.27 -3.60 17.18
C VAL A 164 -19.49 -4.87 17.45
N ARG A 165 -20.08 -6.01 17.10
CA ARG A 165 -19.47 -7.33 17.20
C ARG A 165 -19.31 -7.94 15.82
N PHE A 166 -18.11 -8.49 15.60
CA PHE A 166 -17.79 -9.33 14.43
C PHE A 166 -17.61 -10.76 14.91
N SER A 167 -18.36 -11.69 14.33
CA SER A 167 -18.16 -13.12 14.49
C SER A 167 -17.45 -13.67 13.26
N LEU A 168 -16.37 -14.42 13.48
CA LEU A 168 -15.55 -14.99 12.42
C LEU A 168 -15.76 -16.50 12.34
N LYS A 169 -15.81 -17.05 11.14
CA LYS A 169 -15.88 -18.49 10.85
C LYS A 169 -14.69 -19.27 11.45
N SER A 170 -13.55 -18.60 11.60
CA SER A 170 -12.31 -19.18 12.13
C SER A 170 -11.41 -18.11 12.75
N PRO A 171 -10.44 -18.48 13.60
CA PRO A 171 -9.55 -17.55 14.29
C PRO A 171 -8.83 -16.59 13.34
N PHE A 172 -8.67 -15.32 13.77
CA PHE A 172 -7.78 -14.38 13.09
C PHE A 172 -7.25 -13.31 14.05
N ALA A 173 -6.01 -13.47 14.49
CA ALA A 173 -5.38 -12.59 15.49
C ALA A 173 -5.09 -11.16 14.97
N GLU A 174 -4.95 -10.97 13.66
CA GLU A 174 -4.66 -9.66 13.04
C GLU A 174 -5.94 -8.94 12.52
N PHE A 175 -7.13 -9.35 12.99
CA PHE A 175 -8.39 -8.81 12.45
C PHE A 175 -8.53 -7.30 12.67
N ALA A 176 -8.14 -6.78 13.83
CA ALA A 176 -8.17 -5.33 14.08
C ALA A 176 -7.25 -4.57 13.12
N GLN A 177 -6.05 -5.11 12.82
CA GLN A 177 -5.12 -4.54 11.85
C GLN A 177 -5.70 -4.59 10.44
N LEU A 178 -6.35 -5.69 10.06
CA LEU A 178 -7.03 -5.81 8.76
C LEU A 178 -8.14 -4.77 8.59
N VAL A 179 -9.00 -4.60 9.61
CA VAL A 179 -10.09 -3.60 9.59
C VAL A 179 -9.54 -2.18 9.49
N GLY A 180 -8.38 -1.90 10.12
CA GLY A 180 -7.72 -0.61 10.04
C GLY A 180 -6.97 -0.37 8.74
N GLY A 181 -6.43 -1.42 8.16
CA GLY A 181 -5.55 -1.35 7.00
C GLY A 181 -6.24 -1.44 5.65
N SER A 182 -7.39 -2.07 5.59
CA SER A 182 -8.10 -2.24 4.32
C SER A 182 -8.63 -0.91 3.80
N PHE A 183 -8.27 -0.58 2.56
CA PHE A 183 -8.69 0.67 1.91
C PHE A 183 -10.21 0.77 1.78
N GLN A 184 -10.88 -0.35 1.56
CA GLN A 184 -12.32 -0.40 1.34
C GLN A 184 -13.12 -0.52 2.65
N ALA A 185 -12.48 -0.68 3.81
CA ALA A 185 -13.17 -0.76 5.11
C ALA A 185 -13.45 0.62 5.75
N LYS A 186 -13.60 1.66 4.93
CA LYS A 186 -14.00 3.01 5.34
C LYS A 186 -15.44 3.01 5.81
N ILE A 187 -15.71 3.59 6.98
CA ILE A 187 -17.05 3.64 7.52
C ILE A 187 -17.87 4.71 6.79
N ALA A 188 -18.96 4.29 6.19
CA ALA A 188 -19.86 5.14 5.40
C ALA A 188 -21.23 5.27 6.07
N PRO A 189 -21.91 6.42 5.89
CA PRO A 189 -23.25 6.64 6.44
C PRO A 189 -24.29 5.82 5.68
N ARG A 190 -25.21 5.18 6.42
CA ARG A 190 -26.28 4.35 5.85
C ARG A 190 -27.39 5.14 5.15
N ASP A 191 -27.46 6.44 5.39
CA ASP A 191 -28.49 7.35 4.84
C ASP A 191 -28.04 8.11 3.58
N VAL A 192 -26.85 7.81 3.04
CA VAL A 192 -26.40 8.33 1.75
C VAL A 192 -26.54 7.25 0.68
N ALA A 193 -27.42 7.49 -0.27
CA ALA A 193 -27.78 6.50 -1.30
C ALA A 193 -26.67 6.25 -2.32
N ASP A 194 -25.90 7.28 -2.69
CA ASP A 194 -24.86 7.21 -3.73
C ASP A 194 -23.59 7.91 -3.25
N LEU A 195 -22.63 7.11 -2.79
CA LEU A 195 -21.34 7.61 -2.29
C LEU A 195 -20.42 8.12 -3.40
N ASN A 196 -20.65 7.77 -4.67
CA ASN A 196 -19.91 8.36 -5.79
C ASN A 196 -20.35 9.81 -6.06
N LYS A 197 -21.65 10.11 -5.89
CA LYS A 197 -22.16 11.46 -6.08
C LYS A 197 -21.95 12.36 -4.87
N THR A 198 -22.05 11.76 -3.68
CA THR A 198 -21.98 12.49 -2.41
C THR A 198 -21.04 11.78 -1.46
N PRO A 199 -19.70 11.87 -1.69
CA PRO A 199 -18.72 11.29 -0.78
C PRO A 199 -18.84 11.94 0.60
N THR A 200 -19.37 11.19 1.55
CA THR A 200 -19.67 11.67 2.89
C THR A 200 -19.09 10.72 3.92
N GLY A 201 -18.10 11.17 4.66
CA GLY A 201 -17.43 10.41 5.71
C GLY A 201 -17.39 11.15 7.03
N THR A 202 -16.56 10.66 7.94
CA THR A 202 -16.28 11.27 9.25
C THR A 202 -14.91 11.95 9.28
N GLY A 203 -14.19 11.93 8.16
CA GLY A 203 -12.78 12.30 8.07
C GLY A 203 -12.46 13.78 8.30
N PRO A 204 -11.15 14.10 8.35
CA PRO A 204 -10.67 15.44 8.67
C PRO A 204 -10.98 16.49 7.60
N PHE A 205 -11.26 16.08 6.38
CA PHE A 205 -11.58 17.00 5.28
C PHE A 205 -12.86 16.57 4.56
N LYS A 206 -13.56 17.57 3.98
CA LYS A 206 -14.77 17.40 3.17
C LYS A 206 -14.44 17.64 1.71
N LEU A 207 -14.94 16.79 0.82
CA LEU A 207 -14.87 17.03 -0.62
C LEU A 207 -15.84 18.15 -0.97
N THR A 208 -15.36 19.25 -1.54
CA THR A 208 -16.18 20.38 -1.98
C THR A 208 -16.20 20.58 -3.48
N GLU A 209 -15.16 20.12 -4.17
CA GLU A 209 -15.06 20.22 -5.61
C GLU A 209 -14.31 19.00 -6.18
N PHE A 210 -14.84 18.46 -7.27
CA PHE A 210 -14.19 17.42 -8.06
C PHE A 210 -14.36 17.74 -9.54
N VAL A 211 -13.28 18.09 -10.20
CA VAL A 211 -13.21 18.31 -11.66
C VAL A 211 -12.39 17.17 -12.26
N PRO A 212 -13.02 16.17 -12.88
CA PRO A 212 -12.32 15.02 -13.44
C PRO A 212 -11.24 15.46 -14.43
N GLY A 213 -10.02 14.90 -14.26
CA GLY A 213 -8.87 15.23 -15.10
C GLY A 213 -8.17 16.55 -14.81
N ASP A 214 -8.68 17.36 -13.86
CA ASP A 214 -8.08 18.63 -13.49
C ASP A 214 -7.70 18.66 -12.00
N HIS A 215 -8.68 18.70 -11.09
CA HIS A 215 -8.35 18.78 -9.67
C HIS A 215 -9.46 18.27 -8.73
N VAL A 216 -9.07 18.11 -7.44
CA VAL A 216 -9.97 17.94 -6.30
C VAL A 216 -9.66 19.01 -5.25
N THR A 217 -10.70 19.57 -4.64
CA THR A 217 -10.61 20.47 -3.49
C THR A 217 -11.25 19.81 -2.26
N LEU A 218 -10.44 19.69 -1.22
CA LEU A 218 -10.86 19.19 0.08
C LEU A 218 -10.70 20.33 1.10
N VAL A 219 -11.77 20.66 1.83
CA VAL A 219 -11.74 21.70 2.86
C VAL A 219 -11.82 21.10 4.25
N ARG A 220 -11.24 21.79 5.22
CA ARG A 220 -11.24 21.38 6.63
C ARG A 220 -12.64 21.03 7.12
N ASN A 221 -12.75 19.92 7.86
CA ASN A 221 -13.92 19.59 8.65
C ASN A 221 -13.76 20.19 10.07
N ASP A 222 -14.34 21.36 10.31
CA ASP A 222 -14.27 22.02 11.64
C ASP A 222 -14.97 21.23 12.74
N ALA A 223 -15.85 20.29 12.38
CA ALA A 223 -16.50 19.36 13.31
C ALA A 223 -15.78 18.02 13.43
N TYR A 224 -14.49 17.93 13.02
CA TYR A 224 -13.73 16.70 13.12
C TYR A 224 -13.59 16.26 14.58
N TRP A 225 -13.78 14.99 14.83
CA TRP A 225 -13.85 14.44 16.19
C TRP A 225 -12.52 14.46 16.96
N ARG A 226 -11.36 14.59 16.27
CA ARG A 226 -10.06 14.83 16.93
C ARG A 226 -9.89 16.32 17.19
N SER A 227 -9.97 16.70 18.46
CA SER A 227 -9.82 18.10 18.85
C SER A 227 -8.47 18.67 18.40
N GLY A 228 -8.51 19.84 17.75
CA GLY A 228 -7.32 20.52 17.28
C GLY A 228 -6.85 20.10 15.88
N GLU A 229 -7.37 19.04 15.31
CA GLU A 229 -7.07 18.53 13.96
C GLU A 229 -8.25 18.75 13.01
N PRO A 230 -8.00 18.85 11.69
CA PRO A 230 -6.71 19.06 11.05
C PRO A 230 -6.24 20.52 11.17
N TYR A 231 -4.94 20.75 10.91
CA TYR A 231 -4.37 22.11 10.97
C TYR A 231 -4.56 22.91 9.69
N LEU A 232 -4.51 22.24 8.54
CA LEU A 232 -4.69 22.87 7.21
C LEU A 232 -6.13 23.33 7.00
N ASP A 233 -6.32 24.41 6.25
CA ASP A 233 -7.66 24.82 5.78
C ASP A 233 -8.11 24.01 4.59
N GLN A 234 -7.17 23.64 3.70
CA GLN A 234 -7.50 23.06 2.41
C GLN A 234 -6.39 22.14 1.90
N ILE A 235 -6.78 21.11 1.16
CA ILE A 235 -5.92 20.30 0.31
C ILE A 235 -6.44 20.47 -1.12
N ARG A 236 -5.55 20.90 -2.03
CA ARG A 236 -5.82 20.91 -3.47
C ARG A 236 -4.97 19.83 -4.12
N ILE A 237 -5.62 18.80 -4.66
CA ILE A 237 -4.96 17.75 -5.44
C ILE A 237 -5.10 18.17 -6.91
N VAL A 238 -3.99 18.29 -7.63
CA VAL A 238 -3.97 18.63 -9.06
C VAL A 238 -3.50 17.43 -9.87
N TYR A 239 -4.12 17.21 -11.02
CA TYR A 239 -3.77 16.09 -11.90
C TYR A 239 -2.85 16.57 -12.99
N LEU A 240 -1.61 16.12 -12.92
CA LEU A 240 -0.55 16.46 -13.86
C LEU A 240 0.02 15.15 -14.42
N PRO A 241 -0.35 14.74 -15.64
CA PRO A 241 0.11 13.46 -16.21
C PRO A 241 1.63 13.41 -16.40
N GLU A 242 2.25 14.57 -16.67
CA GLU A 242 3.67 14.67 -16.99
C GLU A 242 4.52 14.95 -15.75
N GLU A 243 5.46 14.06 -15.46
CA GLU A 243 6.36 14.19 -14.30
C GLU A 243 7.19 15.47 -14.33
N ALA A 244 7.52 15.97 -15.51
CA ALA A 244 8.23 17.25 -15.67
C ALA A 244 7.46 18.44 -15.06
N ALA A 245 6.12 18.40 -15.11
CA ALA A 245 5.26 19.41 -14.47
C ALA A 245 5.32 19.30 -12.94
N HIS A 246 5.40 18.08 -12.39
CA HIS A 246 5.62 17.87 -10.94
C HIS A 246 6.97 18.46 -10.50
N VAL A 247 8.03 18.19 -11.28
CA VAL A 247 9.36 18.72 -11.00
C VAL A 247 9.34 20.24 -11.01
N ALA A 248 8.83 20.85 -12.07
CA ALA A 248 8.76 22.31 -12.19
C ALA A 248 7.97 22.93 -11.03
N GLY A 249 6.75 22.45 -10.76
CA GLY A 249 5.89 22.98 -9.72
C GLY A 249 6.46 22.84 -8.31
N LEU A 250 7.13 21.71 -8.00
CA LEU A 250 7.77 21.53 -6.70
C LEU A 250 9.01 22.41 -6.54
N MET A 251 9.78 22.64 -7.61
CA MET A 251 10.96 23.51 -7.62
C MET A 251 10.59 24.99 -7.48
N THR A 252 9.54 25.46 -8.14
CA THR A 252 9.06 26.85 -8.06
C THR A 252 8.27 27.15 -6.78
N GLY A 253 7.64 26.12 -6.17
CA GLY A 253 6.74 26.27 -5.02
C GLY A 253 5.27 26.40 -5.40
N ASP A 254 4.91 26.15 -6.66
CA ASP A 254 3.52 26.03 -7.10
C ASP A 254 2.87 24.73 -6.62
N LEU A 255 3.71 23.74 -6.29
CA LEU A 255 3.32 22.51 -5.63
C LEU A 255 4.06 22.37 -4.29
N ASP A 256 3.41 21.71 -3.34
CA ASP A 256 3.95 21.43 -2.03
C ASP A 256 4.41 19.97 -1.90
N MET A 257 3.84 19.06 -2.72
CA MET A 257 4.18 17.64 -2.73
C MET A 257 4.03 17.03 -4.13
N SER A 258 5.00 16.17 -4.48
CA SER A 258 4.93 15.20 -5.58
C SER A 258 4.87 13.79 -5.00
N TRP A 259 3.84 13.06 -5.38
CA TRP A 259 3.58 11.70 -4.90
C TRP A 259 4.13 10.67 -5.89
N TRP A 260 5.01 9.80 -5.41
CA TRP A 260 5.69 8.75 -6.15
C TRP A 260 6.52 9.22 -7.36
N PRO A 261 7.50 10.11 -7.14
CA PRO A 261 8.44 10.49 -8.18
C PRO A 261 9.26 9.28 -8.69
N SER A 262 9.66 9.34 -9.95
CA SER A 262 10.55 8.36 -10.55
C SER A 262 11.97 8.45 -10.02
N ALA A 263 12.75 7.39 -10.21
CA ALA A 263 14.15 7.35 -9.79
C ALA A 263 15.01 8.42 -10.51
N GLU A 264 14.63 8.81 -11.73
CA GLU A 264 15.33 9.79 -12.55
C GLU A 264 15.25 11.20 -11.96
N VAL A 265 14.11 11.57 -11.35
CA VAL A 265 13.92 12.94 -10.82
C VAL A 265 14.32 13.09 -9.35
N ILE A 266 14.51 11.98 -8.61
CA ILE A 266 14.94 12.01 -7.21
C ILE A 266 16.21 12.83 -6.98
N PRO A 267 17.30 12.69 -7.77
CA PRO A 267 18.48 13.52 -7.60
C PRO A 267 18.23 15.02 -7.77
N ILE A 268 17.28 15.40 -8.65
CA ILE A 268 16.89 16.80 -8.85
C ILE A 268 16.27 17.38 -7.58
N TYR A 269 15.34 16.63 -6.95
CA TYR A 269 14.72 17.04 -5.70
C TYR A 269 15.73 17.09 -4.54
N GLN A 270 16.62 16.08 -4.46
CA GLN A 270 17.65 16.03 -3.41
C GLN A 270 18.67 17.17 -3.49
N ALA A 271 18.91 17.73 -4.68
CA ALA A 271 19.77 18.88 -4.88
C ALA A 271 19.15 20.18 -4.34
N ASN A 272 17.84 20.24 -4.15
CA ASN A 272 17.14 21.40 -3.60
C ASN A 272 17.03 21.30 -2.07
N ARG A 273 17.69 22.23 -1.35
CA ARG A 273 17.68 22.27 0.12
C ARG A 273 16.31 22.48 0.76
N ASP A 274 15.32 22.97 0.02
CA ASP A 274 13.96 23.24 0.52
C ASP A 274 13.00 22.07 0.29
N ILE A 275 13.48 20.99 -0.35
CA ILE A 275 12.72 19.77 -0.60
C ILE A 275 13.24 18.63 0.30
N THR A 276 12.34 17.83 0.81
CA THR A 276 12.62 16.55 1.47
C THR A 276 12.19 15.43 0.53
N VAL A 277 13.08 14.46 0.28
CA VAL A 277 12.72 13.19 -0.35
C VAL A 277 12.70 12.12 0.73
N SER A 278 11.52 11.54 0.94
CA SER A 278 11.34 10.41 1.85
C SER A 278 11.27 9.12 1.06
N ILE A 279 12.05 8.13 1.47
CA ILE A 279 12.09 6.77 0.89
C ILE A 279 11.85 5.79 2.02
N ALA A 280 10.70 5.12 2.00
CA ALA A 280 10.33 4.13 3.01
C ALA A 280 10.22 2.74 2.37
N GLN A 281 10.67 1.71 3.08
CA GLN A 281 10.42 0.32 2.68
C GLN A 281 8.93 0.06 2.65
N SER A 282 8.47 -0.68 1.64
CA SER A 282 7.06 -0.96 1.43
C SER A 282 6.84 -2.42 1.01
N TYR A 283 5.71 -2.99 1.41
CA TYR A 283 5.24 -4.28 0.91
C TYR A 283 4.71 -4.20 -0.54
N GLY A 284 4.78 -3.03 -1.18
CA GLY A 284 4.41 -2.85 -2.57
C GLY A 284 5.41 -3.49 -3.53
N TYR A 285 4.95 -3.92 -4.69
CA TYR A 285 5.79 -4.52 -5.74
C TYR A 285 5.22 -4.24 -7.13
N GLN A 286 6.05 -4.44 -8.14
CA GLN A 286 5.68 -4.26 -9.54
C GLN A 286 5.92 -5.58 -10.28
N PRO A 287 4.89 -6.40 -10.46
CA PRO A 287 5.01 -7.68 -11.12
C PRO A 287 4.85 -7.56 -12.63
N ILE A 288 5.50 -8.47 -13.36
CA ILE A 288 5.15 -8.83 -14.72
C ILE A 288 4.21 -10.03 -14.63
N ILE A 289 2.94 -9.84 -14.94
CA ILE A 289 1.89 -10.86 -14.80
C ILE A 289 1.80 -11.73 -16.04
N MET A 290 1.70 -13.04 -15.82
CA MET A 290 1.46 -14.08 -16.81
C MET A 290 0.13 -14.76 -16.48
N ARG A 291 -0.91 -14.55 -17.28
CA ARG A 291 -2.21 -15.20 -17.05
C ARG A 291 -2.14 -16.69 -17.34
N VAL A 292 -2.38 -17.50 -16.32
CA VAL A 292 -2.21 -18.96 -16.41
C VAL A 292 -3.39 -19.70 -17.05
N ASP A 293 -4.51 -19.01 -17.26
CA ASP A 293 -5.71 -19.57 -17.89
C ASP A 293 -5.69 -19.48 -19.43
N GLN A 294 -4.65 -18.88 -20.02
CA GLN A 294 -4.54 -18.64 -21.46
C GLN A 294 -3.15 -18.98 -22.02
N PRO A 295 -3.05 -19.42 -23.29
CA PRO A 295 -1.77 -19.54 -23.96
C PRO A 295 -1.03 -18.20 -24.05
N PRO A 296 0.31 -18.19 -24.00
CA PRO A 296 1.19 -19.34 -23.83
C PRO A 296 1.42 -19.73 -22.36
N PHE A 297 0.93 -18.92 -21.40
CA PHE A 297 1.24 -19.04 -19.99
C PHE A 297 0.41 -20.10 -19.24
N ASN A 298 -0.53 -20.76 -19.90
CA ASN A 298 -1.17 -21.97 -19.37
C ASN A 298 -0.19 -23.16 -19.25
N LYS A 299 1.00 -23.07 -19.87
CA LYS A 299 2.10 -24.04 -19.76
C LYS A 299 3.08 -23.62 -18.65
N PRO A 300 3.26 -24.40 -17.58
CA PRO A 300 4.22 -24.09 -16.50
C PRO A 300 5.66 -23.91 -17.03
N GLU A 301 6.06 -24.68 -18.05
CA GLU A 301 7.39 -24.60 -18.67
C GLU A 301 7.65 -23.22 -19.28
N VAL A 302 6.63 -22.62 -19.90
CA VAL A 302 6.73 -21.26 -20.47
C VAL A 302 6.86 -20.23 -19.35
N ARG A 303 6.07 -20.32 -18.29
CA ARG A 303 6.21 -19.44 -17.12
C ARG A 303 7.59 -19.55 -16.49
N ARG A 304 8.08 -20.78 -16.35
CA ARG A 304 9.43 -21.04 -15.84
C ARG A 304 10.51 -20.43 -16.71
N ALA A 305 10.39 -20.56 -18.05
CA ALA A 305 11.32 -19.97 -19.01
C ALA A 305 11.35 -18.44 -18.88
N PHE A 306 10.19 -17.78 -18.82
CA PHE A 306 10.12 -16.32 -18.66
C PHE A 306 10.75 -15.85 -17.34
N ARG A 307 10.58 -16.59 -16.26
CA ARG A 307 11.23 -16.31 -14.98
C ARG A 307 12.75 -16.48 -15.03
N LEU A 308 13.26 -17.46 -15.78
CA LEU A 308 14.70 -17.67 -16.00
C LEU A 308 15.32 -16.63 -16.94
N ILE A 309 14.55 -16.03 -17.85
CA ILE A 309 14.99 -14.92 -18.70
C ILE A 309 15.31 -13.69 -17.84
N CYS A 310 14.63 -13.48 -16.74
CA CYS A 310 14.75 -12.28 -15.92
C CYS A 310 16.07 -12.23 -15.15
N ASN A 311 16.93 -11.25 -15.44
CA ASN A 311 17.97 -10.82 -14.52
C ASN A 311 17.35 -9.82 -13.52
N ARG A 312 17.06 -10.28 -12.31
CA ARG A 312 16.29 -9.52 -11.32
C ARG A 312 17.00 -8.28 -10.82
N ASP A 313 18.32 -8.34 -10.62
CA ASP A 313 19.09 -7.17 -10.18
C ASP A 313 19.15 -6.08 -11.27
N SER A 314 19.36 -6.49 -12.52
CA SER A 314 19.33 -5.56 -13.66
C SER A 314 17.95 -4.94 -13.84
N LEU A 315 16.87 -5.75 -13.75
CA LEU A 315 15.51 -5.24 -13.88
C LEU A 315 15.16 -4.26 -12.76
N ARG A 316 15.56 -4.56 -11.52
CA ARG A 316 15.44 -3.66 -10.38
C ARG A 316 16.14 -2.31 -10.64
N LYS A 317 17.41 -2.35 -11.10
CA LYS A 317 18.17 -1.13 -11.40
C LYS A 317 17.53 -0.31 -12.52
N ILE A 318 16.98 -0.95 -13.54
CA ILE A 318 16.27 -0.28 -14.63
C ILE A 318 15.01 0.40 -14.11
N ALA A 319 14.25 -0.26 -13.24
CA ALA A 319 12.94 0.22 -12.80
C ALA A 319 13.02 1.27 -11.68
N VAL A 320 13.94 1.12 -10.73
CA VAL A 320 14.02 1.97 -9.52
C VAL A 320 15.39 2.64 -9.34
N GLY A 321 16.26 2.60 -10.36
CA GLY A 321 17.56 3.26 -10.34
C GLY A 321 18.45 2.77 -9.21
N ASN A 322 19.11 3.73 -8.56
CA ASN A 322 20.04 3.48 -7.45
C ASN A 322 19.35 3.44 -6.07
N LEU A 323 18.01 3.34 -6.02
CA LEU A 323 17.33 3.19 -4.75
C LEU A 323 17.72 1.86 -4.10
N ASP A 324 17.97 1.91 -2.78
CA ASP A 324 18.30 0.73 -1.99
C ASP A 324 17.03 -0.09 -1.71
N VAL A 325 16.70 -0.97 -2.64
CA VAL A 325 15.59 -1.89 -2.55
C VAL A 325 16.07 -3.33 -2.74
N PRO A 326 15.53 -4.30 -1.98
CA PRO A 326 15.97 -5.68 -2.09
C PRO A 326 15.51 -6.32 -3.41
N VAL A 327 16.34 -7.23 -3.92
CA VAL A 327 15.93 -8.16 -4.98
C VAL A 327 14.94 -9.16 -4.39
N SER A 328 13.87 -9.45 -5.12
CA SER A 328 12.83 -10.42 -4.75
C SER A 328 12.96 -11.73 -5.54
N ASN A 329 12.14 -12.71 -5.22
CA ASN A 329 12.15 -14.04 -5.82
C ASN A 329 10.76 -14.52 -6.24
N ASP A 330 10.06 -13.70 -7.03
CA ASP A 330 8.77 -13.99 -7.67
C ASP A 330 7.61 -14.24 -6.71
N HIS A 331 7.67 -13.71 -5.48
CA HIS A 331 6.58 -13.76 -4.49
C HIS A 331 6.37 -12.41 -3.79
N PRO A 332 5.16 -12.13 -3.25
CA PRO A 332 4.81 -10.82 -2.71
C PRO A 332 5.34 -10.54 -1.29
N ILE A 333 6.17 -11.42 -0.71
CA ILE A 333 6.70 -11.28 0.64
C ILE A 333 8.12 -10.69 0.56
N PRO A 334 8.36 -9.44 1.02
CA PRO A 334 9.66 -8.80 0.86
C PRO A 334 10.71 -9.33 1.85
N PRO A 335 12.01 -9.25 1.50
CA PRO A 335 13.12 -9.74 2.34
C PRO A 335 13.20 -9.12 3.74
N PHE A 336 12.70 -7.90 3.95
CA PHE A 336 12.68 -7.27 5.27
C PHE A 336 11.50 -7.72 6.16
N SER A 337 10.56 -8.51 5.62
CA SER A 337 9.45 -9.04 6.42
C SER A 337 9.94 -10.10 7.41
N PRO A 338 9.44 -10.10 8.66
CA PRO A 338 9.73 -11.19 9.61
C PRO A 338 9.21 -12.56 9.14
N MET A 339 8.27 -12.58 8.18
CA MET A 339 7.71 -13.79 7.57
C MET A 339 8.50 -14.26 6.35
N TYR A 340 9.55 -13.55 5.96
CA TYR A 340 10.40 -13.95 4.84
C TYR A 340 11.16 -15.24 5.15
N MET A 341 11.18 -16.15 4.18
CA MET A 341 12.06 -17.31 4.16
C MET A 341 13.33 -16.93 3.41
N GLU A 342 14.45 -16.93 4.10
CA GLU A 342 15.73 -16.62 3.47
C GLU A 342 16.05 -17.62 2.35
N GLN A 343 16.33 -17.10 1.17
CA GLN A 343 16.55 -17.90 -0.03
C GLN A 343 17.33 -17.11 -1.08
N LYS A 344 18.08 -17.83 -1.90
CA LYS A 344 18.78 -17.23 -3.02
C LYS A 344 17.76 -16.93 -4.14
N PRO A 345 17.73 -15.70 -4.67
CA PRO A 345 16.88 -15.38 -5.81
C PRO A 345 17.20 -16.24 -7.03
N LEU A 346 16.18 -16.58 -7.81
CA LEU A 346 16.33 -17.33 -9.04
C LEU A 346 17.28 -16.61 -10.01
N ALA A 347 18.39 -17.25 -10.35
CA ALA A 347 19.37 -16.69 -11.27
C ALA A 347 18.84 -16.69 -12.71
N GLN A 348 19.32 -15.76 -13.53
CA GLN A 348 19.09 -15.80 -14.98
C GLN A 348 19.76 -17.02 -15.58
N ASP A 349 19.02 -17.77 -16.40
CA ASP A 349 19.54 -18.92 -17.17
C ASP A 349 18.86 -18.96 -18.54
N ILE A 350 19.52 -18.35 -19.53
CA ILE A 350 18.99 -18.20 -20.87
C ILE A 350 18.95 -19.54 -21.62
N GLU A 351 19.93 -20.40 -21.40
CA GLU A 351 20.00 -21.68 -22.13
C GLU A 351 18.91 -22.65 -21.63
N THR A 352 18.68 -22.73 -20.34
CA THR A 352 17.54 -23.50 -19.81
C THR A 352 16.21 -22.89 -20.26
N ALA A 353 16.09 -21.56 -20.31
CA ALA A 353 14.87 -20.91 -20.81
C ALA A 353 14.58 -21.26 -22.27
N LYS A 354 15.57 -21.21 -23.16
CA LYS A 354 15.44 -21.65 -24.57
C LYS A 354 14.99 -23.10 -24.69
N LYS A 355 15.61 -23.99 -23.90
CA LYS A 355 15.24 -25.40 -23.88
C LYS A 355 13.77 -25.59 -23.48
N LEU A 356 13.32 -24.96 -22.40
CA LEU A 356 11.93 -25.04 -21.92
C LEU A 356 10.95 -24.50 -22.97
N LEU A 357 11.28 -23.40 -23.65
CA LEU A 357 10.45 -22.85 -24.73
C LEU A 357 10.38 -23.79 -25.92
N SER A 358 11.52 -24.38 -26.33
CA SER A 358 11.57 -25.37 -27.41
C SER A 358 10.72 -26.60 -27.08
N ASP A 359 10.87 -27.16 -25.86
CA ASP A 359 10.10 -28.32 -25.38
C ASP A 359 8.58 -27.99 -25.31
N ALA A 360 8.23 -26.74 -25.04
CA ALA A 360 6.85 -26.24 -25.02
C ALA A 360 6.28 -25.95 -26.43
N GLY A 361 7.06 -26.15 -27.51
CA GLY A 361 6.62 -25.97 -28.89
C GLY A 361 7.01 -24.63 -29.53
N TYR A 362 7.90 -23.85 -28.91
CA TYR A 362 8.35 -22.53 -29.38
C TYR A 362 9.82 -22.57 -29.81
N LYS A 363 10.20 -23.59 -30.58
CA LYS A 363 11.58 -23.84 -31.03
C LYS A 363 12.19 -22.66 -31.79
N ASP A 364 11.39 -22.00 -32.64
CA ASP A 364 11.83 -20.87 -33.48
C ASP A 364 11.64 -19.51 -32.76
N GLY A 365 11.37 -19.54 -31.46
CA GLY A 365 11.03 -18.38 -30.65
C GLY A 365 9.54 -18.09 -30.66
N MET A 366 9.16 -16.98 -30.03
CA MET A 366 7.76 -16.55 -29.96
C MET A 366 7.62 -15.04 -30.07
N ASP A 367 6.50 -14.59 -30.62
CA ASP A 367 6.04 -13.20 -30.61
C ASP A 367 4.95 -13.06 -29.57
N ILE A 368 5.06 -12.06 -28.71
CA ILE A 368 4.06 -11.80 -27.66
C ILE A 368 3.93 -10.31 -27.37
N GLU A 369 2.71 -9.88 -27.14
CA GLU A 369 2.41 -8.51 -26.73
C GLU A 369 2.45 -8.38 -25.20
N MET A 370 3.10 -7.33 -24.71
CA MET A 370 3.09 -6.95 -23.28
C MET A 370 2.45 -5.58 -23.13
N MET A 371 1.45 -5.48 -22.27
CA MET A 371 0.88 -4.20 -21.90
C MET A 371 1.63 -3.56 -20.73
N ALA A 372 1.91 -2.27 -20.85
CA ALA A 372 2.39 -1.43 -19.76
C ALA A 372 1.54 -0.15 -19.71
N TRP A 373 1.58 0.56 -18.60
CA TRP A 373 0.83 1.80 -18.47
C TRP A 373 1.69 2.92 -17.89
N THR A 374 1.40 4.13 -18.34
CA THR A 374 2.09 5.35 -17.89
C THR A 374 1.50 5.87 -16.58
N GLY A 375 2.24 6.75 -15.91
CA GLY A 375 1.75 7.38 -14.69
C GLY A 375 2.13 6.65 -13.40
N ARG A 376 2.99 5.63 -13.52
CA ARG A 376 3.59 4.99 -12.35
C ARG A 376 5.07 4.73 -12.62
N ALA A 377 5.92 5.30 -11.76
CA ALA A 377 7.37 5.19 -11.90
C ALA A 377 7.83 3.72 -12.03
N GLY A 378 8.73 3.45 -12.96
CA GLY A 378 9.39 2.17 -13.15
C GLY A 378 8.62 1.13 -13.96
N LEU A 379 7.31 1.28 -14.24
CA LEU A 379 6.53 0.26 -14.94
C LEU A 379 6.94 0.09 -16.41
N VAL A 380 6.99 1.19 -17.15
CA VAL A 380 7.39 1.16 -18.57
C VAL A 380 8.85 0.74 -18.68
N GLN A 381 9.71 1.24 -17.80
CA GLN A 381 11.13 0.86 -17.75
C GLN A 381 11.31 -0.63 -17.47
N ALA A 382 10.51 -1.21 -16.55
CA ALA A 382 10.54 -2.64 -16.29
C ALA A 382 10.09 -3.47 -17.51
N ALA A 383 9.04 -3.03 -18.21
CA ALA A 383 8.57 -3.70 -19.44
C ALA A 383 9.65 -3.69 -20.54
N LEU A 384 10.24 -2.52 -20.80
CA LEU A 384 11.30 -2.38 -21.82
C LEU A 384 12.59 -3.13 -21.42
N GLY A 385 12.95 -3.09 -20.14
CA GLY A 385 14.09 -3.85 -19.61
C GLY A 385 13.91 -5.36 -19.77
N PHE A 386 12.71 -5.87 -19.47
CA PHE A 386 12.41 -7.29 -19.67
C PHE A 386 12.32 -7.66 -21.15
N GLN A 387 11.75 -6.81 -22.01
CA GLN A 387 11.76 -6.98 -23.47
C GLN A 387 13.18 -7.20 -24.00
N ASP A 388 14.14 -6.39 -23.55
CA ASP A 388 15.53 -6.52 -23.98
C ASP A 388 16.17 -7.83 -23.51
N MET A 389 15.93 -8.23 -22.26
CA MET A 389 16.39 -9.52 -21.75
C MET A 389 15.81 -10.71 -22.54
N ALA A 390 14.55 -10.61 -22.97
CA ALA A 390 13.82 -11.68 -23.64
C ALA A 390 14.36 -11.99 -25.04
N LYS A 391 14.96 -11.02 -25.72
CA LYS A 391 15.61 -11.21 -27.05
C LYS A 391 16.65 -12.33 -27.04
N ARG A 392 17.39 -12.46 -25.93
CA ARG A 392 18.42 -13.49 -25.76
C ARG A 392 17.87 -14.92 -25.78
N ALA A 393 16.58 -15.07 -25.46
CA ALA A 393 15.87 -16.36 -25.50
C ALA A 393 14.97 -16.52 -26.74
N ASN A 394 15.18 -15.72 -27.79
CA ASN A 394 14.35 -15.67 -29.00
C ASN A 394 12.87 -15.32 -28.73
N VAL A 395 12.59 -14.60 -27.62
CA VAL A 395 11.25 -14.07 -27.34
C VAL A 395 11.19 -12.61 -27.78
N ARG A 396 10.33 -12.32 -28.75
CA ARG A 396 10.12 -11.00 -29.32
C ARG A 396 8.88 -10.38 -28.68
N ILE A 397 9.11 -9.52 -27.70
CA ILE A 397 8.03 -8.84 -26.98
C ILE A 397 7.74 -7.49 -27.65
N SER A 398 6.48 -7.24 -28.00
CA SER A 398 5.98 -5.92 -28.40
C SER A 398 5.41 -5.23 -27.17
N VAL A 399 6.06 -4.17 -26.66
CA VAL A 399 5.57 -3.43 -25.51
C VAL A 399 4.64 -2.32 -25.97
N ASN A 400 3.37 -2.41 -25.56
CA ASN A 400 2.35 -1.39 -25.83
C ASN A 400 2.04 -0.62 -24.54
N THR A 401 2.13 0.70 -24.60
CA THR A 401 1.89 1.59 -23.47
C THR A 401 0.59 2.36 -23.63
N VAL A 402 -0.18 2.46 -22.54
CA VAL A 402 -1.44 3.23 -22.48
C VAL A 402 -1.51 4.03 -21.19
N PRO A 403 -2.33 5.09 -21.12
CA PRO A 403 -2.64 5.77 -19.85
C PRO A 403 -3.25 4.82 -18.80
N ALA A 404 -3.08 5.15 -17.52
CA ALA A 404 -3.53 4.31 -16.40
C ALA A 404 -5.02 4.00 -16.42
N ASP A 405 -5.88 4.97 -16.74
CA ASP A 405 -7.33 4.81 -16.83
C ASP A 405 -7.75 3.84 -17.94
N ILE A 406 -7.09 3.93 -19.09
CA ILE A 406 -7.28 3.01 -20.22
C ILE A 406 -6.82 1.60 -19.84
N PHE A 407 -5.66 1.49 -19.19
CA PHE A 407 -5.17 0.18 -18.73
C PHE A 407 -6.15 -0.48 -17.77
N LEU A 408 -6.57 0.23 -16.71
CA LEU A 408 -7.46 -0.29 -15.68
C LEU A 408 -8.86 -0.65 -16.21
N SER A 409 -9.37 0.08 -17.20
CA SER A 409 -10.72 -0.17 -17.75
C SER A 409 -10.74 -1.24 -18.85
N LYS A 410 -9.72 -1.30 -19.71
CA LYS A 410 -9.71 -2.16 -20.90
C LYS A 410 -8.84 -3.41 -20.80
N TYR A 411 -7.68 -3.33 -20.11
CA TYR A 411 -6.65 -4.37 -20.17
C TYR A 411 -6.45 -5.10 -18.84
N TRP A 412 -6.52 -4.40 -17.73
CA TRP A 412 -6.35 -5.00 -16.41
C TRP A 412 -7.35 -6.13 -16.18
N LEU A 413 -6.88 -7.26 -15.64
CA LEU A 413 -7.64 -8.51 -15.46
C LEU A 413 -8.11 -9.17 -16.77
N LYS A 414 -7.77 -8.67 -17.95
CA LYS A 414 -8.23 -9.17 -19.25
C LYS A 414 -7.08 -9.59 -20.17
N HIS A 415 -6.01 -8.78 -20.24
CA HIS A 415 -4.84 -9.08 -21.06
C HIS A 415 -4.03 -10.22 -20.44
N ASN A 416 -3.34 -11.03 -21.26
CA ASN A 416 -2.63 -12.21 -20.77
C ASN A 416 -1.20 -11.96 -20.29
N PHE A 417 -0.57 -10.81 -20.66
CA PHE A 417 0.80 -10.47 -20.29
C PHE A 417 0.97 -8.96 -20.11
N PHE A 418 1.26 -8.53 -18.90
CA PHE A 418 1.34 -7.09 -18.60
C PHE A 418 2.16 -6.80 -17.33
N VAL A 419 2.64 -5.56 -17.24
CA VAL A 419 3.26 -5.03 -16.02
C VAL A 419 2.23 -4.23 -15.23
N THR A 420 2.18 -4.47 -13.93
CA THR A 420 1.25 -3.78 -13.03
C THR A 420 1.92 -3.33 -11.74
N ASN A 421 1.15 -2.68 -10.85
CA ASN A 421 1.64 -2.17 -9.58
C ASN A 421 0.71 -2.56 -8.43
N TRP A 422 1.29 -3.13 -7.39
CA TRP A 422 0.63 -3.38 -6.12
C TRP A 422 1.18 -2.45 -5.05
N ASN A 423 0.30 -1.72 -4.38
CA ASN A 423 0.67 -0.96 -3.19
C ASN A 423 0.78 -1.89 -1.98
N GLY A 424 1.64 -1.56 -1.05
CA GLY A 424 1.77 -2.30 0.21
C GLY A 424 0.44 -2.36 0.97
N ARG A 425 0.16 -3.52 1.53
CA ARG A 425 -0.95 -3.75 2.46
C ARG A 425 -0.44 -3.75 3.88
N THR A 426 -1.32 -3.56 4.83
CA THR A 426 -0.95 -3.56 6.26
C THR A 426 -0.71 -4.96 6.80
N THR A 427 -1.29 -5.98 6.17
CA THR A 427 -1.02 -7.38 6.46
C THR A 427 -0.64 -8.13 5.19
N LEU A 428 0.24 -9.13 5.32
CA LEU A 428 0.57 -10.04 4.21
C LEU A 428 -0.65 -10.89 3.81
N TYR A 429 -1.50 -11.23 4.78
CA TYR A 429 -2.75 -11.93 4.49
C TYR A 429 -3.63 -11.13 3.51
N GLU A 430 -3.84 -9.84 3.74
CA GLU A 430 -4.64 -9.00 2.84
C GLU A 430 -4.07 -8.98 1.42
N MET A 431 -2.75 -8.88 1.29
CA MET A 431 -2.09 -8.93 -0.02
C MET A 431 -2.34 -10.24 -0.74
N LEU A 432 -2.17 -11.36 -0.04
CA LEU A 432 -2.38 -12.70 -0.62
C LEU A 432 -3.86 -12.94 -0.96
N ALA A 433 -4.77 -12.54 -0.07
CA ALA A 433 -6.20 -12.71 -0.27
C ALA A 433 -6.77 -11.87 -1.44
N LEU A 434 -6.21 -10.68 -1.68
CA LEU A 434 -6.63 -9.83 -2.80
C LEU A 434 -6.08 -10.30 -4.15
N ALA A 435 -4.82 -10.76 -4.18
CA ALA A 435 -4.09 -10.98 -5.43
C ALA A 435 -4.05 -12.44 -5.88
N TYR A 436 -4.16 -13.40 -4.95
CA TYR A 436 -3.85 -14.81 -5.24
C TYR A 436 -4.88 -15.83 -4.77
N GLN A 437 -5.89 -15.47 -3.96
CA GLN A 437 -7.01 -16.39 -3.74
C GLN A 437 -7.76 -16.66 -5.04
N SER A 438 -8.21 -17.91 -5.22
CA SER A 438 -8.83 -18.36 -6.48
C SER A 438 -10.08 -17.59 -6.86
N ASP A 439 -10.84 -17.07 -5.89
CA ASP A 439 -12.07 -16.28 -6.07
C ASP A 439 -11.86 -14.77 -5.91
N ALA A 440 -10.61 -14.32 -5.71
CA ALA A 440 -10.31 -12.92 -5.55
C ALA A 440 -10.59 -12.14 -6.86
N GLN A 441 -11.30 -11.02 -6.73
CA GLN A 441 -11.63 -10.17 -7.87
C GLN A 441 -10.39 -9.59 -8.57
N TRP A 442 -9.28 -9.46 -7.84
CA TRP A 442 -8.02 -8.91 -8.35
C TRP A 442 -6.95 -9.98 -8.57
N ASN A 443 -7.36 -11.25 -8.73
CA ASN A 443 -6.43 -12.29 -9.17
C ASN A 443 -6.04 -12.08 -10.63
N GLU A 444 -5.07 -11.19 -10.85
CA GLU A 444 -4.60 -10.76 -12.17
C GLU A 444 -4.09 -11.92 -13.03
N SER A 445 -3.49 -12.89 -12.38
CA SER A 445 -2.90 -14.07 -13.06
C SER A 445 -3.92 -15.17 -13.38
N GLN A 446 -5.12 -15.11 -12.79
CA GLN A 446 -6.10 -16.20 -12.82
C GLN A 446 -5.54 -17.55 -12.29
N TRP A 447 -4.53 -17.47 -11.42
CA TRP A 447 -3.93 -18.65 -10.80
C TRP A 447 -4.89 -19.22 -9.75
N LYS A 448 -5.57 -20.31 -10.11
CA LYS A 448 -6.53 -20.99 -9.26
C LYS A 448 -5.88 -22.25 -8.69
N SER A 449 -5.46 -22.18 -7.46
CA SER A 449 -4.78 -23.28 -6.76
C SER A 449 -5.38 -23.48 -5.38
N LYS A 450 -6.07 -24.61 -5.20
CA LYS A 450 -6.59 -24.97 -3.87
C LYS A 450 -5.48 -25.03 -2.82
N ALA A 451 -4.28 -25.43 -3.17
CA ALA A 451 -3.16 -25.50 -2.25
C ALA A 451 -2.74 -24.10 -1.76
N ILE A 452 -2.72 -23.09 -2.63
CA ILE A 452 -2.48 -21.69 -2.24
C ILE A 452 -3.63 -21.18 -1.37
N ASP A 453 -4.88 -21.47 -1.74
CA ASP A 453 -6.05 -21.03 -0.96
C ASP A 453 -5.98 -21.60 0.47
N ASP A 454 -5.67 -22.91 0.60
CA ASP A 454 -5.54 -23.58 1.90
C ASP A 454 -4.40 -22.96 2.74
N LEU A 455 -3.28 -22.60 2.12
CA LEU A 455 -2.16 -21.95 2.81
C LEU A 455 -2.49 -20.51 3.23
N ILE A 456 -3.17 -19.73 2.40
CA ILE A 456 -3.63 -18.37 2.75
C ILE A 456 -4.59 -18.43 3.94
N GLU A 457 -5.53 -19.40 3.93
CA GLU A 457 -6.40 -19.67 5.06
C GLU A 457 -5.62 -20.17 6.30
N GLY A 458 -4.57 -20.96 6.09
CA GLY A 458 -3.65 -21.42 7.13
C GLY A 458 -2.93 -20.26 7.84
N VAL A 459 -2.38 -19.32 7.07
CA VAL A 459 -1.76 -18.10 7.61
C VAL A 459 -2.71 -17.33 8.52
N ARG A 460 -3.97 -17.21 8.12
CA ARG A 460 -5.00 -16.50 8.86
C ARG A 460 -5.35 -17.17 10.18
N ARG A 461 -5.48 -18.50 10.15
CA ARG A 461 -5.90 -19.31 11.32
C ARG A 461 -4.79 -19.51 12.34
N GLU A 462 -3.53 -19.50 11.91
CA GLU A 462 -2.40 -19.80 12.78
C GLU A 462 -2.04 -18.58 13.65
N GLN A 463 -2.16 -18.73 14.96
CA GLN A 463 -1.91 -17.67 15.93
C GLN A 463 -0.47 -17.68 16.46
N GLU A 464 0.18 -18.86 16.43
CA GLU A 464 1.56 -18.98 16.89
C GLU A 464 2.52 -18.42 15.83
N PRO A 465 3.32 -17.38 16.14
CA PRO A 465 4.16 -16.69 15.15
C PRO A 465 5.14 -17.61 14.41
N ALA A 466 5.72 -18.59 15.10
CA ALA A 466 6.68 -19.52 14.49
C ALA A 466 6.00 -20.47 13.48
N LYS A 467 4.84 -21.00 13.81
CA LYS A 467 4.06 -21.84 12.90
C LYS A 467 3.51 -21.04 11.72
N ARG A 468 3.03 -19.80 11.98
CA ARG A 468 2.59 -18.90 10.92
C ARG A 468 3.72 -18.60 9.95
N LYS A 469 4.94 -18.35 10.45
CA LYS A 469 6.12 -18.19 9.60
C LYS A 469 6.39 -19.42 8.73
N ALA A 470 6.19 -20.62 9.26
CA ALA A 470 6.33 -21.85 8.48
C ALA A 470 5.31 -21.96 7.35
N VAL A 471 4.05 -21.56 7.59
CA VAL A 471 3.03 -21.51 6.52
C VAL A 471 3.42 -20.48 5.43
N PHE A 472 3.93 -19.31 5.83
CA PHE A 472 4.45 -18.33 4.86
C PHE A 472 5.65 -18.88 4.05
N ALA A 473 6.48 -19.72 4.66
CA ALA A 473 7.58 -20.37 3.94
C ALA A 473 7.05 -21.35 2.86
N GLU A 474 6.01 -22.11 3.16
CA GLU A 474 5.38 -22.98 2.14
C GLU A 474 4.75 -22.16 0.99
N ILE A 475 4.08 -21.04 1.28
CA ILE A 475 3.60 -20.13 0.25
C ILE A 475 4.76 -19.68 -0.66
N GLN A 476 5.87 -19.22 -0.06
CA GLN A 476 7.04 -18.78 -0.83
C GLN A 476 7.61 -19.91 -1.70
N LYS A 477 7.68 -21.13 -1.20
CA LYS A 477 8.12 -22.30 -2.00
C LYS A 477 7.23 -22.51 -3.22
N MET A 478 5.90 -22.48 -3.07
CA MET A 478 4.98 -22.63 -4.20
C MET A 478 5.19 -21.56 -5.27
N PHE A 479 5.39 -20.30 -4.85
CA PHE A 479 5.73 -19.22 -5.80
C PHE A 479 7.09 -19.45 -6.48
N ILE A 480 8.09 -19.96 -5.77
CA ILE A 480 9.40 -20.25 -6.34
C ILE A 480 9.29 -21.39 -7.36
N GLU A 481 8.46 -22.37 -7.12
CA GLU A 481 8.23 -23.49 -8.05
C GLU A 481 7.47 -23.04 -9.29
N ASP A 482 6.31 -22.41 -9.13
CA ASP A 482 5.42 -22.06 -10.25
C ASP A 482 4.73 -20.70 -10.04
N SER A 483 5.50 -19.61 -9.92
CA SER A 483 4.89 -18.28 -9.88
C SER A 483 4.19 -17.91 -11.18
N PRO A 484 2.99 -17.34 -11.10
CA PRO A 484 2.28 -16.77 -12.24
C PRO A 484 2.78 -15.35 -12.58
N ALA A 485 3.82 -14.88 -11.91
CA ALA A 485 4.37 -13.55 -12.06
C ALA A 485 5.89 -13.53 -11.90
N ILE A 486 6.54 -12.55 -12.51
CA ILE A 486 7.92 -12.18 -12.23
C ILE A 486 7.89 -11.00 -11.27
N ILE A 487 8.35 -11.20 -10.03
CA ILE A 487 8.47 -10.16 -9.01
C ILE A 487 9.96 -10.01 -8.70
N ALA A 488 10.62 -9.10 -9.41
CA ALA A 488 12.07 -8.94 -9.32
C ALA A 488 12.49 -8.09 -8.10
N TYR A 489 11.61 -7.21 -7.62
CA TYR A 489 11.88 -6.28 -6.52
C TYR A 489 10.58 -5.85 -5.83
N HIS A 490 10.73 -5.35 -4.60
CA HIS A 490 9.67 -4.64 -3.88
C HIS A 490 9.90 -3.14 -4.00
N ARG A 491 8.84 -2.43 -4.37
CA ARG A 491 8.92 -1.00 -4.66
C ARG A 491 8.87 -0.18 -3.36
N PRO A 492 9.81 0.76 -3.12
CA PRO A 492 9.74 1.63 -1.97
C PRO A 492 8.57 2.64 -2.11
N SER A 493 8.08 3.14 -1.00
CA SER A 493 7.21 4.33 -0.98
C SER A 493 8.10 5.56 -1.05
N VAL A 494 7.99 6.33 -2.13
CA VAL A 494 8.81 7.55 -2.34
C VAL A 494 7.89 8.76 -2.41
N MET A 495 8.23 9.81 -1.68
CA MET A 495 7.52 11.08 -1.66
C MET A 495 8.51 12.23 -1.66
N ALA A 496 8.27 13.26 -2.45
CA ALA A 496 9.03 14.50 -2.42
C ALA A 496 8.11 15.65 -2.00
N TYR A 497 8.50 16.40 -0.97
CA TYR A 497 7.68 17.50 -0.45
C TYR A 497 8.54 18.65 0.09
N ARG A 498 7.97 19.84 0.10
CA ARG A 498 8.66 21.02 0.59
C ARG A 498 8.77 21.02 2.12
N LYS A 499 9.89 21.50 2.65
CA LYS A 499 10.21 21.47 4.10
C LYS A 499 9.28 22.31 4.98
N HIS A 500 8.48 23.20 4.38
CA HIS A 500 7.46 23.93 5.12
C HIS A 500 6.24 23.03 5.49
N LEU A 501 6.09 21.86 4.88
CA LEU A 501 5.16 20.85 5.38
C LEU A 501 5.76 20.23 6.65
N LYS A 502 5.22 20.60 7.78
CA LYS A 502 5.63 20.09 9.10
C LYS A 502 4.74 18.95 9.54
N ASP A 503 5.29 18.03 10.32
CA ASP A 503 4.61 16.89 10.92
C ASP A 503 3.91 15.97 9.89
N PHE A 504 4.27 16.04 8.62
CA PHE A 504 3.89 15.05 7.63
C PHE A 504 4.71 13.78 7.81
N VAL A 505 4.03 12.63 8.00
CA VAL A 505 4.65 11.32 8.20
C VAL A 505 4.34 10.42 7.00
N PRO A 506 5.33 10.10 6.15
CA PRO A 506 5.15 9.15 5.05
C PRO A 506 4.79 7.75 5.56
N HIS A 507 3.74 7.16 4.99
CA HIS A 507 3.28 5.83 5.36
C HIS A 507 3.88 4.75 4.43
N PRO A 508 4.31 3.56 4.94
CA PRO A 508 4.85 2.47 4.11
C PRO A 508 3.91 1.98 3.01
N SER A 509 2.61 2.03 3.23
CA SER A 509 1.60 1.70 2.22
C SER A 509 1.40 2.80 1.17
N GLY A 510 2.16 3.91 1.23
CA GLY A 510 2.05 5.04 0.32
C GLY A 510 0.83 5.93 0.57
N TRP A 511 0.19 5.82 1.74
CA TRP A 511 -0.95 6.65 2.10
C TRP A 511 -0.53 8.10 2.38
N LEU A 512 -1.42 9.02 2.05
CA LEU A 512 -1.29 10.42 2.42
C LEU A 512 -2.22 10.72 3.60
N ASP A 513 -1.63 11.09 4.73
CA ASP A 513 -2.34 11.54 5.91
C ASP A 513 -1.90 12.95 6.28
N PHE A 514 -2.81 13.90 6.17
CA PHE A 514 -2.55 15.30 6.44
C PHE A 514 -3.21 15.81 7.72
N ARG A 515 -3.72 14.91 8.59
CA ARG A 515 -4.42 15.31 9.84
C ARG A 515 -3.53 16.17 10.73
N THR A 516 -2.28 15.75 10.90
CA THR A 516 -1.31 16.42 11.77
C THR A 516 -0.42 17.42 11.04
N THR A 517 -0.51 17.47 9.69
CA THR A 517 0.34 18.33 8.86
C THR A 517 -0.06 19.79 8.99
N TRP A 518 0.95 20.66 9.09
CA TRP A 518 0.77 22.10 9.15
C TRP A 518 1.87 22.83 8.35
N LEU A 519 1.67 24.13 8.06
CA LEU A 519 2.61 24.96 7.32
C LEU A 519 3.45 25.82 8.26
N GLY A 520 4.81 25.65 8.19
CA GLY A 520 5.74 26.33 9.08
C GLY A 520 6.97 26.92 8.42
#